data_359730b0b7a1771569798a698ff6be99
#
_entry.id   359730b0b7a1771569798a698ff6be99
#
_cell.length_a   1.000
_cell.length_b   1.000
_cell.length_c   1.000
_cell.angle_alpha   90.00
_cell.angle_beta   90.00
_cell.angle_gamma   90.00
#
_symmetry.space_group_name_H-M   'P 1'
#
loop_
_entity.id
_entity.type
_entity.pdbx_description
1 polymer ?
#
loop_
_entity_poly.entity_id
_entity_poly.type
_entity_poly.pdbx_seq_one_letter_code
_entity_poly.pdbx_strand_id
1 'polypeptide(L)'
;GAYCPHCKSPMTYSSYHYDHIGNYECPNCGLKRQDTSYTVTSADLEKGEITINDKYKIELTLKSLYNVYNLLAAFTVASITGVDGNTIAKSLSNYVLKNFRVVTFTLGNRKGTLVTSKHENSISYNQSLKLAASDKDKCDVLIIVDAVSRKYFTSDVSWLWDINFDLLKSDNVKNIVLAGTYCNDLATRFSFSKVDRNKIKVIKD
;
A
#
# COMPACT_ATOMS: atom_id res chain seq x y z
N GLY A 1 -13.70 11.03 -1.80
CA GLY A 1 -14.94 10.57 -2.42
C GLY A 1 -15.29 11.37 -3.67
N ALA A 2 -16.09 10.80 -4.56
CA ALA A 2 -16.45 11.47 -5.81
C ALA A 2 -17.43 12.64 -5.60
N TYR A 3 -18.20 12.62 -4.52
CA TYR A 3 -19.26 13.59 -4.27
C TYR A 3 -19.11 14.26 -2.90
N CYS A 4 -19.48 15.54 -2.83
CA CYS A 4 -19.46 16.32 -1.62
C CYS A 4 -20.44 15.75 -0.57
N PRO A 5 -20.03 15.49 0.67
CA PRO A 5 -20.93 15.01 1.71
C PRO A 5 -22.02 16.04 2.09
N HIS A 6 -21.76 17.33 1.90
CA HIS A 6 -22.70 18.39 2.27
C HIS A 6 -23.75 18.62 1.18
N CYS A 7 -23.32 18.88 -0.07
CA CYS A 7 -24.23 19.33 -1.13
C CYS A 7 -24.40 18.32 -2.28
N LYS A 8 -23.74 17.15 -2.20
CA LYS A 8 -23.79 16.07 -3.21
C LYS A 8 -23.25 16.43 -4.59
N SER A 9 -22.71 17.63 -4.79
CA SER A 9 -22.04 18.00 -6.03
C SER A 9 -20.76 17.21 -6.25
N PRO A 10 -20.30 17.00 -7.50
CA PRO A 10 -19.01 16.38 -7.77
C PRO A 10 -17.87 17.16 -7.12
N MET A 11 -16.92 16.42 -6.56
CA MET A 11 -15.70 16.99 -5.97
C MET A 11 -14.60 17.14 -7.00
N THR A 12 -13.79 18.19 -6.88
CA THR A 12 -12.56 18.36 -7.65
C THR A 12 -11.33 18.03 -6.77
N TYR A 13 -10.27 17.59 -7.42
CA TYR A 13 -9.01 17.23 -6.75
C TYR A 13 -7.85 17.89 -7.47
N SER A 14 -7.05 18.68 -6.76
CA SER A 14 -5.81 19.24 -7.30
C SER A 14 -4.65 18.24 -7.29
N SER A 15 -4.71 17.26 -6.37
CA SER A 15 -3.74 16.16 -6.30
C SER A 15 -4.31 14.97 -5.52
N TYR A 16 -3.83 13.78 -5.85
CA TYR A 16 -4.12 12.56 -5.10
C TYR A 16 -2.88 12.15 -4.31
N HIS A 17 -3.07 11.88 -3.03
CA HIS A 17 -2.01 11.39 -2.16
C HIS A 17 -1.93 9.87 -2.18
N TYR A 18 -3.11 9.24 -2.10
CA TYR A 18 -3.21 7.80 -1.93
C TYR A 18 -4.57 7.31 -2.43
N ASP A 19 -4.57 6.63 -3.58
CA ASP A 19 -5.77 6.13 -4.22
C ASP A 19 -6.83 7.24 -4.40
N HIS A 20 -7.92 7.20 -3.61
CA HIS A 20 -9.03 8.17 -3.65
C HIS A 20 -8.92 9.27 -2.57
N ILE A 21 -7.79 9.37 -1.88
CA ILE A 21 -7.50 10.39 -0.88
C ILE A 21 -6.60 11.45 -1.51
N GLY A 22 -7.00 12.71 -1.42
CA GLY A 22 -6.25 13.80 -2.03
C GLY A 22 -6.60 15.16 -1.50
N ASN A 23 -6.09 16.17 -2.17
CA ASN A 23 -6.42 17.55 -1.90
C ASN A 23 -7.69 17.92 -2.66
N TYR A 24 -8.81 17.91 -1.95
CA TYR A 24 -10.15 18.06 -2.51
C TYR A 24 -10.76 19.43 -2.22
N GLU A 25 -11.62 19.84 -3.15
CA GLU A 25 -12.48 21.01 -3.00
C GLU A 25 -13.84 20.77 -3.67
N CYS A 26 -14.91 21.26 -3.06
CA CYS A 26 -16.23 21.28 -3.64
C CYS A 26 -16.45 22.63 -4.34
N PRO A 27 -16.59 22.68 -5.68
CA PRO A 27 -16.78 23.93 -6.40
C PRO A 27 -18.12 24.59 -6.11
N ASN A 28 -19.11 23.85 -5.54
CA ASN A 28 -20.43 24.36 -5.28
C ASN A 28 -20.59 24.97 -3.87
N CYS A 29 -20.06 24.33 -2.83
CA CYS A 29 -20.25 24.81 -1.44
C CYS A 29 -18.95 25.21 -0.74
N GLY A 30 -17.80 25.14 -1.42
CA GLY A 30 -16.51 25.54 -0.87
C GLY A 30 -15.92 24.58 0.19
N LEU A 31 -16.55 23.41 0.41
CA LEU A 31 -15.95 22.40 1.29
C LEU A 31 -14.61 21.97 0.73
N LYS A 32 -13.55 22.17 1.46
CA LYS A 32 -12.20 21.80 1.05
C LYS A 32 -11.43 21.11 2.17
N ARG A 33 -10.34 20.47 1.78
CA ARG A 33 -9.40 19.91 2.74
C ARG A 33 -8.85 21.04 3.63
N GLN A 34 -8.80 20.76 4.91
CA GLN A 34 -8.20 21.70 5.87
C GLN A 34 -6.67 21.72 5.70
N ASP A 35 -6.08 22.87 6.00
CA ASP A 35 -4.63 23.00 6.06
C ASP A 35 -4.07 22.11 7.17
N THR A 36 -2.94 21.51 6.90
CA THR A 36 -2.26 20.59 7.82
C THR A 36 -1.07 21.26 8.48
N SER A 37 -0.89 21.03 9.77
CA SER A 37 0.27 21.57 10.53
C SER A 37 1.57 20.83 10.16
N TYR A 38 1.46 19.58 9.73
CA TYR A 38 2.60 18.75 9.30
C TYR A 38 2.29 18.12 7.95
N THR A 39 3.21 18.34 7.02
CA THR A 39 3.08 17.85 5.63
C THR A 39 4.40 17.27 5.17
N VAL A 40 4.37 16.14 4.48
CA VAL A 40 5.52 15.68 3.70
C VAL A 40 5.60 16.54 2.45
N THR A 41 6.60 17.41 2.41
CA THR A 41 6.83 18.36 1.31
C THR A 41 7.69 17.78 0.20
N SER A 42 8.46 16.74 0.50
CA SER A 42 9.24 15.98 -0.48
C SER A 42 9.32 14.52 -0.08
N ALA A 43 9.23 13.61 -1.07
CA ALA A 43 9.43 12.18 -0.87
C ALA A 43 10.17 11.59 -2.08
N ASP A 44 11.37 11.07 -1.84
CA ASP A 44 12.18 10.33 -2.81
C ASP A 44 12.29 8.88 -2.34
N LEU A 45 11.41 8.02 -2.86
CA LEU A 45 11.37 6.59 -2.47
C LEU A 45 12.56 5.80 -3.04
N GLU A 46 13.19 6.28 -4.11
CA GLU A 46 14.37 5.60 -4.67
C GLU A 46 15.59 5.82 -3.78
N LYS A 47 15.83 7.05 -3.36
CA LYS A 47 16.86 7.37 -2.38
C LYS A 47 16.49 6.90 -0.98
N GLY A 48 15.20 6.85 -0.66
CA GLY A 48 14.70 6.51 0.65
C GLY A 48 14.75 7.69 1.62
N GLU A 49 14.30 8.86 1.16
CA GLU A 49 14.30 10.09 1.95
C GLU A 49 12.94 10.79 1.87
N ILE A 50 12.51 11.36 2.98
CA ILE A 50 11.38 12.30 3.01
C ILE A 50 11.77 13.57 3.74
N THR A 51 11.07 14.66 3.42
CA THR A 51 11.18 15.93 4.14
C THR A 51 9.81 16.35 4.66
N ILE A 52 9.72 16.71 5.92
CA ILE A 52 8.50 17.23 6.55
C ILE A 52 8.66 18.73 6.75
N ASN A 53 7.65 19.51 6.30
CA ASN A 53 7.59 20.97 6.40
C ASN A 53 8.85 21.67 5.88
N ASP A 54 9.46 21.20 4.79
CA ASP A 54 10.70 21.71 4.19
C ASP A 54 11.91 21.79 5.13
N LYS A 55 11.82 21.19 6.30
CA LYS A 55 12.78 21.34 7.39
C LYS A 55 13.35 20.03 7.90
N TYR A 56 12.51 19.03 8.15
CA TYR A 56 12.90 17.82 8.85
C TYR A 56 13.10 16.66 7.86
N LYS A 57 14.37 16.28 7.65
CA LYS A 57 14.73 15.15 6.79
C LYS A 57 14.70 13.86 7.59
N ILE A 58 14.12 12.81 7.02
CA ILE A 58 14.02 11.48 7.60
C ILE A 58 14.42 10.46 6.55
N GLU A 59 15.35 9.57 6.89
CA GLU A 59 15.70 8.41 6.07
C GLU A 59 14.69 7.29 6.26
N LEU A 60 14.27 6.68 5.15
CA LEU A 60 13.27 5.61 5.15
C LEU A 60 13.96 4.26 5.31
N THR A 61 13.74 3.58 6.42
CA THR A 61 14.15 2.18 6.60
C THR A 61 13.37 1.23 5.69
N LEU A 62 12.16 1.60 5.32
CA LEU A 62 11.31 0.90 4.34
C LEU A 62 10.83 1.89 3.28
N LYS A 63 11.29 1.69 2.04
CA LYS A 63 11.03 2.56 0.90
C LYS A 63 9.64 2.31 0.30
N SER A 64 8.60 2.57 1.07
CA SER A 64 7.21 2.38 0.64
C SER A 64 6.34 3.59 1.01
N LEU A 65 5.38 3.90 0.15
CA LEU A 65 4.49 5.03 0.35
C LEU A 65 3.73 4.96 1.67
N TYR A 66 3.25 3.78 2.07
CA TYR A 66 2.54 3.65 3.35
C TYR A 66 3.44 3.93 4.56
N ASN A 67 4.76 3.66 4.47
CA ASN A 67 5.70 3.98 5.53
C ASN A 67 5.88 5.49 5.67
N VAL A 68 5.82 6.25 4.58
CA VAL A 68 5.83 7.72 4.61
C VAL A 68 4.69 8.24 5.48
N TYR A 69 3.47 7.70 5.32
CA TYR A 69 2.32 8.09 6.14
C TYR A 69 2.48 7.69 7.60
N ASN A 70 3.03 6.51 7.87
CA ASN A 70 3.29 6.06 9.24
C ASN A 70 4.30 6.98 9.94
N LEU A 71 5.38 7.35 9.24
CA LEU A 71 6.39 8.27 9.77
C LEU A 71 5.82 9.67 9.99
N LEU A 72 5.01 10.20 9.06
CA LEU A 72 4.34 11.47 9.23
C LEU A 72 3.41 11.46 10.44
N ALA A 73 2.64 10.39 10.62
CA ALA A 73 1.76 10.24 11.78
C ALA A 73 2.56 10.19 13.10
N ALA A 74 3.63 9.39 13.14
CA ALA A 74 4.52 9.29 14.31
C ALA A 74 5.18 10.64 14.62
N PHE A 75 5.70 11.33 13.59
CA PHE A 75 6.28 12.66 13.72
C PHE A 75 5.26 13.66 14.30
N THR A 76 4.05 13.67 13.73
CA THR A 76 2.98 14.56 14.16
C THR A 76 2.62 14.35 15.63
N VAL A 77 2.38 13.10 16.04
CA VAL A 77 2.03 12.78 17.43
C VAL A 77 3.14 13.18 18.40
N ALA A 78 4.39 12.83 18.09
CA ALA A 78 5.53 13.21 18.93
C ALA A 78 5.71 14.74 19.02
N SER A 79 5.51 15.47 17.92
CA SER A 79 5.56 16.94 17.93
C SER A 79 4.46 17.56 18.79
N ILE A 80 3.25 17.04 18.73
CA ILE A 80 2.12 17.52 19.55
C ILE A 80 2.39 17.27 21.05
N THR A 81 3.11 16.20 21.38
CA THR A 81 3.51 15.93 22.79
C THR A 81 4.72 16.77 23.25
N GLY A 82 5.23 17.67 22.41
CA GLY A 82 6.27 18.62 22.77
C GLY A 82 7.70 18.15 22.51
N VAL A 83 7.89 17.03 21.82
CA VAL A 83 9.24 16.57 21.45
C VAL A 83 9.77 17.44 20.31
N ASP A 84 11.05 17.82 20.39
CA ASP A 84 11.70 18.61 19.33
C ASP A 84 11.77 17.86 18.00
N GLY A 85 11.45 18.55 16.92
CA GLY A 85 11.34 17.97 15.59
C GLY A 85 12.64 17.36 15.04
N ASN A 86 13.81 17.92 15.37
CA ASN A 86 15.08 17.32 14.96
C ASN A 86 15.37 16.02 15.71
N THR A 87 15.01 15.96 16.99
CA THR A 87 15.10 14.75 17.82
C THR A 87 14.21 13.66 17.24
N ILE A 88 12.96 14.00 16.87
CA ILE A 88 12.01 13.07 16.23
C ILE A 88 12.59 12.57 14.90
N ALA A 89 13.02 13.46 14.03
CA ALA A 89 13.55 13.11 12.70
C ALA A 89 14.75 12.15 12.80
N LYS A 90 15.68 12.44 13.72
CA LYS A 90 16.83 11.56 14.00
C LYS A 90 16.41 10.18 14.52
N SER A 91 15.45 10.14 15.42
CA SER A 91 14.93 8.88 15.99
C SER A 91 14.23 8.03 14.95
N LEU A 92 13.42 8.65 14.08
CA LEU A 92 12.71 7.95 13.01
C LEU A 92 13.64 7.47 11.89
N SER A 93 14.73 8.20 11.58
CA SER A 93 15.74 7.76 10.62
C SER A 93 16.55 6.55 11.10
N ASN A 94 16.72 6.40 12.40
CA ASN A 94 17.46 5.29 13.01
C ASN A 94 16.54 4.14 13.47
N TYR A 95 15.26 4.23 13.19
CA TYR A 95 14.31 3.21 13.63
C TYR A 95 14.44 1.93 12.81
N VAL A 96 14.76 0.83 13.48
CA VAL A 96 14.80 -0.51 12.89
C VAL A 96 13.50 -1.22 13.20
N LEU A 97 12.70 -1.46 12.17
CA LEU A 97 11.48 -2.26 12.29
C LEU A 97 11.84 -3.73 12.58
N LYS A 98 11.52 -4.25 13.75
CA LYS A 98 11.85 -5.62 14.17
C LYS A 98 10.85 -6.68 13.69
N ASN A 99 9.62 -6.32 13.34
CA ASN A 99 8.58 -7.26 12.90
C ASN A 99 7.93 -6.73 11.61
N PHE A 100 8.38 -7.23 10.48
CA PHE A 100 7.96 -6.72 9.17
C PHE A 100 6.78 -7.48 8.59
N ARG A 101 5.93 -6.73 7.89
CA ARG A 101 5.02 -7.28 6.89
C ARG A 101 5.72 -7.59 5.56
N VAL A 102 6.97 -7.18 5.43
CA VAL A 102 7.81 -7.45 4.26
C VAL A 102 9.08 -8.14 4.75
N VAL A 103 9.28 -9.38 4.35
CA VAL A 103 10.43 -10.21 4.71
C VAL A 103 11.10 -10.67 3.43
N THR A 104 12.37 -10.36 3.28
CA THR A 104 13.20 -10.90 2.20
C THR A 104 13.85 -12.21 2.66
N PHE A 105 13.89 -13.20 1.79
CA PHE A 105 14.51 -14.49 2.06
C PHE A 105 15.22 -15.03 0.82
N THR A 106 16.06 -16.01 1.02
CA THR A 106 16.74 -16.75 -0.06
C THR A 106 16.40 -18.23 0.06
N LEU A 107 15.99 -18.83 -1.06
CA LEU A 107 15.72 -20.26 -1.15
C LEU A 107 16.54 -20.83 -2.31
N GLY A 108 17.60 -21.56 -2.00
CA GLY A 108 18.60 -21.95 -2.99
C GLY A 108 19.22 -20.73 -3.67
N ASN A 109 19.13 -20.67 -5.00
CA ASN A 109 19.64 -19.56 -5.80
C ASN A 109 18.59 -18.47 -6.08
N ARG A 110 17.42 -18.53 -5.45
CA ARG A 110 16.32 -17.59 -5.66
C ARG A 110 16.17 -16.65 -4.46
N LYS A 111 15.98 -15.38 -4.76
CA LYS A 111 15.57 -14.39 -3.75
C LYS A 111 14.06 -14.26 -3.77
N GLY A 112 13.46 -14.13 -2.62
CA GLY A 112 12.03 -13.91 -2.46
C GLY A 112 11.73 -12.78 -1.51
N THR A 113 10.56 -12.18 -1.68
CA THR A 113 10.01 -11.19 -0.76
C THR A 113 8.61 -11.64 -0.36
N LEU A 114 8.44 -11.96 0.91
CA LEU A 114 7.13 -12.23 1.49
C LEU A 114 6.51 -10.91 1.95
N VAL A 115 5.32 -10.62 1.44
CA VAL A 115 4.54 -9.45 1.86
C VAL A 115 3.24 -9.92 2.49
N THR A 116 3.04 -9.58 3.77
CA THR A 116 1.80 -9.92 4.48
C THR A 116 0.92 -8.69 4.60
N SER A 117 -0.31 -8.79 4.10
CA SER A 117 -1.31 -7.75 4.21
C SER A 117 -2.39 -8.17 5.20
N LYS A 118 -2.95 -7.21 5.95
CA LYS A 118 -4.15 -7.47 6.75
C LYS A 118 -5.36 -7.60 5.83
N HIS A 119 -6.25 -8.47 6.21
CA HIS A 119 -7.57 -8.56 5.57
C HIS A 119 -8.28 -7.21 5.56
N GLU A 120 -9.20 -7.02 4.61
CA GLU A 120 -10.08 -5.85 4.54
C GLU A 120 -9.39 -4.52 4.21
N ASN A 121 -8.13 -4.54 3.76
CA ASN A 121 -7.41 -3.34 3.35
C ASN A 121 -6.91 -3.46 1.90
N SER A 122 -7.80 -3.16 0.96
CA SER A 122 -7.50 -3.19 -0.49
C SER A 122 -6.30 -2.31 -0.87
N ILE A 123 -6.11 -1.20 -0.17
CA ILE A 123 -4.99 -0.28 -0.41
C ILE A 123 -3.65 -0.97 -0.12
N SER A 124 -3.56 -1.69 1.00
CA SER A 124 -2.34 -2.44 1.37
C SER A 124 -2.02 -3.53 0.34
N TYR A 125 -3.04 -4.26 -0.12
CA TYR A 125 -2.87 -5.25 -1.19
C TYR A 125 -2.42 -4.62 -2.50
N ASN A 126 -3.06 -3.54 -2.93
CA ASN A 126 -2.69 -2.83 -4.15
C ASN A 126 -1.24 -2.31 -4.10
N GLN A 127 -0.75 -1.86 -2.94
CA GLN A 127 0.66 -1.47 -2.79
C GLN A 127 1.60 -2.67 -2.89
N SER A 128 1.23 -3.83 -2.33
CA SER A 128 2.02 -5.07 -2.47
C SER A 128 2.12 -5.52 -3.92
N LEU A 129 1.01 -5.43 -4.67
CA LEU A 129 0.99 -5.74 -6.10
C LEU A 129 1.81 -4.74 -6.93
N LYS A 130 1.75 -3.44 -6.59
CA LYS A 130 2.59 -2.41 -7.21
C LYS A 130 4.07 -2.68 -6.97
N LEU A 131 4.46 -3.11 -5.78
CA LEU A 131 5.85 -3.48 -5.48
C LEU A 131 6.32 -4.58 -6.43
N ALA A 132 5.56 -5.66 -6.59
CA ALA A 132 5.89 -6.73 -7.51
C ALA A 132 5.92 -6.27 -8.99
N ALA A 133 4.95 -5.42 -9.39
CA ALA A 133 4.84 -4.92 -10.76
C ALA A 133 5.93 -3.90 -11.13
N SER A 134 6.53 -3.22 -10.15
CA SER A 134 7.59 -2.22 -10.36
C SER A 134 9.01 -2.77 -10.23
N ASP A 135 9.17 -4.06 -9.94
CA ASP A 135 10.49 -4.67 -9.86
C ASP A 135 11.20 -4.56 -11.23
N LYS A 136 12.51 -4.29 -11.19
CA LYS A 136 13.35 -4.22 -12.40
C LYS A 136 13.63 -5.61 -12.98
N ASP A 137 13.63 -6.60 -12.11
CA ASP A 137 13.87 -7.99 -12.48
C ASP A 137 12.55 -8.72 -12.79
N LYS A 138 12.65 -9.75 -13.61
CA LYS A 138 11.51 -10.64 -13.86
C LYS A 138 11.22 -11.48 -12.61
N CYS A 139 9.96 -11.52 -12.21
CA CYS A 139 9.53 -12.21 -11.00
C CYS A 139 8.36 -13.16 -11.25
N ASP A 140 8.24 -14.15 -10.38
CA ASP A 140 7.04 -14.97 -10.21
C ASP A 140 6.31 -14.48 -8.95
N VAL A 141 4.98 -14.38 -9.01
CA VAL A 141 4.15 -13.91 -7.91
C VAL A 141 3.32 -15.07 -7.36
N LEU A 142 3.46 -15.35 -6.08
CA LEU A 142 2.62 -16.31 -5.36
C LEU A 142 1.63 -15.55 -4.48
N ILE A 143 0.33 -15.80 -4.70
CA ILE A 143 -0.75 -15.21 -3.90
C ILE A 143 -1.41 -16.33 -3.11
N ILE A 144 -1.36 -16.21 -1.79
CA ILE A 144 -1.94 -17.19 -0.87
C ILE A 144 -3.07 -16.51 -0.10
N VAL A 145 -4.26 -17.10 -0.17
CA VAL A 145 -5.40 -16.71 0.66
C VAL A 145 -5.90 -17.96 1.39
N ASP A 146 -5.53 -18.05 2.65
CA ASP A 146 -5.79 -19.26 3.44
C ASP A 146 -6.76 -19.03 4.60
N ALA A 147 -6.50 -18.02 5.45
CA ALA A 147 -7.39 -17.65 6.54
C ALA A 147 -7.92 -16.24 6.35
N VAL A 148 -9.24 -16.08 6.34
CA VAL A 148 -9.88 -14.78 6.09
C VAL A 148 -9.96 -13.96 7.37
N SER A 149 -10.41 -14.54 8.47
CA SER A 149 -10.40 -13.91 9.79
C SER A 149 -10.50 -14.95 10.89
N ARG A 150 -9.58 -14.86 11.86
CA ARG A 150 -9.67 -15.66 13.08
C ARG A 150 -10.62 -15.05 14.12
N LYS A 151 -10.82 -13.73 14.03
CA LYS A 151 -11.57 -12.98 15.04
C LYS A 151 -13.09 -13.12 14.89
N TYR A 152 -13.57 -13.25 13.66
CA TYR A 152 -14.99 -13.19 13.35
C TYR A 152 -15.56 -14.49 12.76
N PHE A 153 -14.75 -15.54 12.63
CA PHE A 153 -15.17 -16.83 12.04
C PHE A 153 -15.90 -16.65 10.69
N THR A 154 -15.48 -15.67 9.91
CA THR A 154 -16.09 -15.38 8.62
C THR A 154 -15.25 -15.96 7.49
N SER A 155 -15.95 -16.51 6.49
CA SER A 155 -15.39 -16.96 5.21
C SER A 155 -15.58 -15.92 4.11
N ASP A 156 -15.91 -14.66 4.45
CA ASP A 156 -16.14 -13.62 3.48
C ASP A 156 -14.85 -13.23 2.77
N VAL A 157 -14.82 -13.45 1.48
CA VAL A 157 -13.72 -13.08 0.57
C VAL A 157 -14.11 -11.96 -0.40
N SER A 158 -15.22 -11.25 -0.16
CA SER A 158 -15.71 -10.17 -1.02
C SER A 158 -14.69 -9.04 -1.21
N TRP A 159 -13.82 -8.82 -0.23
CA TRP A 159 -12.72 -7.86 -0.30
C TRP A 159 -11.72 -8.11 -1.44
N LEU A 160 -11.68 -9.33 -2.01
CA LEU A 160 -10.87 -9.62 -3.21
C LEU A 160 -11.33 -8.79 -4.42
N TRP A 161 -12.59 -8.37 -4.45
CA TRP A 161 -13.14 -7.56 -5.53
C TRP A 161 -12.68 -6.09 -5.49
N ASP A 162 -12.22 -5.63 -4.33
CA ASP A 162 -11.66 -4.28 -4.15
C ASP A 162 -10.17 -4.21 -4.55
N ILE A 163 -9.55 -5.36 -4.85
CA ILE A 163 -8.13 -5.42 -5.24
C ILE A 163 -7.98 -5.26 -6.75
N ASN A 164 -7.06 -4.39 -7.15
CA ASN A 164 -6.73 -4.19 -8.55
C ASN A 164 -5.64 -5.16 -9.03
N PHE A 165 -6.02 -6.38 -9.36
CA PHE A 165 -5.08 -7.39 -9.89
C PHE A 165 -4.55 -7.04 -11.29
N ASP A 166 -5.13 -6.10 -12.02
CA ASP A 166 -4.62 -5.62 -13.30
C ASP A 166 -3.21 -5.04 -13.20
N LEU A 167 -2.77 -4.67 -12.00
CA LEU A 167 -1.39 -4.27 -11.72
C LEU A 167 -0.37 -5.36 -12.09
N LEU A 168 -0.74 -6.64 -11.99
CA LEU A 168 0.12 -7.76 -12.33
C LEU A 168 0.19 -8.07 -13.84
N LYS A 169 -0.44 -7.26 -14.69
CA LYS A 169 -0.29 -7.32 -16.15
C LYS A 169 1.12 -6.94 -16.63
N SER A 170 1.93 -6.36 -15.75
CA SER A 170 3.29 -5.90 -16.03
C SER A 170 4.15 -6.99 -16.67
N ASP A 171 5.04 -6.59 -17.60
CA ASP A 171 5.89 -7.50 -18.37
C ASP A 171 6.98 -8.19 -17.54
N ASN A 172 7.34 -7.64 -16.39
CA ASN A 172 8.26 -8.26 -15.45
C ASN A 172 7.64 -9.43 -14.69
N VAL A 173 6.30 -9.50 -14.55
CA VAL A 173 5.59 -10.62 -13.92
C VAL A 173 5.45 -11.76 -14.93
N LYS A 174 6.17 -12.87 -14.68
CA LYS A 174 6.18 -14.04 -15.57
C LYS A 174 5.04 -15.00 -15.27
N ASN A 175 4.96 -15.45 -14.04
CA ASN A 175 3.95 -16.39 -13.60
C ASN A 175 3.26 -15.90 -12.34
N ILE A 176 1.99 -16.26 -12.19
CA ILE A 176 1.18 -15.97 -11.01
C ILE A 176 0.62 -17.31 -10.52
N VAL A 177 0.97 -17.66 -9.31
CA VAL A 177 0.48 -18.87 -8.65
C VAL A 177 -0.55 -18.48 -7.61
N LEU A 178 -1.73 -19.07 -7.68
CA LEU A 178 -2.82 -18.88 -6.74
C LEU A 178 -2.92 -20.12 -5.86
N ALA A 179 -2.85 -19.95 -4.55
CA ALA A 179 -2.82 -21.04 -3.59
C ALA A 179 -3.62 -20.72 -2.31
N GLY A 180 -3.76 -21.72 -1.44
CA GLY A 180 -4.49 -21.65 -0.18
C GLY A 180 -5.96 -22.02 -0.32
N THR A 181 -6.66 -22.08 0.80
CA THR A 181 -8.07 -22.51 0.91
C THR A 181 -8.99 -21.79 -0.09
N TYR A 182 -8.74 -20.50 -0.36
CA TYR A 182 -9.55 -19.66 -1.25
C TYR A 182 -8.95 -19.48 -2.65
N CYS A 183 -8.13 -20.43 -3.11
CA CYS A 183 -7.51 -20.36 -4.44
C CYS A 183 -8.53 -20.33 -5.59
N ASN A 184 -9.70 -20.95 -5.43
CA ASN A 184 -10.78 -20.93 -6.43
C ASN A 184 -11.47 -19.55 -6.49
N ASP A 185 -11.66 -18.88 -5.35
CA ASP A 185 -12.19 -17.51 -5.29
C ASP A 185 -11.22 -16.53 -5.93
N LEU A 186 -9.93 -16.69 -5.65
CA LEU A 186 -8.87 -15.95 -6.36
C LEU A 186 -8.93 -16.20 -7.88
N ALA A 187 -9.02 -17.45 -8.32
CA ALA A 187 -9.09 -17.79 -9.75
C ALA A 187 -10.33 -17.17 -10.41
N THR A 188 -11.48 -17.22 -9.71
CA THR A 188 -12.71 -16.54 -10.16
C THR A 188 -12.48 -15.05 -10.29
N ARG A 189 -11.90 -14.40 -9.28
CA ARG A 189 -11.61 -12.97 -9.33
C ARG A 189 -10.62 -12.62 -10.46
N PHE A 190 -9.60 -13.43 -10.68
CA PHE A 190 -8.63 -13.24 -11.77
C PHE A 190 -9.26 -13.39 -13.15
N SER A 191 -10.33 -14.18 -13.30
CA SER A 191 -11.03 -14.32 -14.59
C SER A 191 -11.66 -13.01 -15.08
N PHE A 192 -11.87 -12.04 -14.20
CA PHE A 192 -12.36 -10.69 -14.48
C PHE A 192 -11.23 -9.65 -14.58
N SER A 193 -9.97 -10.06 -14.44
CA SER A 193 -8.81 -9.19 -14.61
C SER A 193 -8.34 -9.19 -16.07
N LYS A 194 -7.48 -8.22 -16.41
CA LYS A 194 -6.81 -8.12 -17.72
C LYS A 194 -5.46 -8.87 -17.75
N VAL A 195 -5.18 -9.68 -16.74
CA VAL A 195 -3.98 -10.50 -16.67
C VAL A 195 -4.09 -11.67 -17.65
N ASP A 196 -3.02 -11.95 -18.38
CA ASP A 196 -2.97 -13.09 -19.30
C ASP A 196 -3.17 -14.41 -18.53
N ARG A 197 -4.18 -15.18 -18.92
CA ARG A 197 -4.52 -16.46 -18.29
C ARG A 197 -3.41 -17.49 -18.37
N ASN A 198 -2.56 -17.42 -19.40
CA ASN A 198 -1.41 -18.31 -19.55
C ASN A 198 -0.35 -18.11 -18.47
N LYS A 199 -0.34 -16.97 -17.80
CA LYS A 199 0.56 -16.69 -16.66
C LYS A 199 0.04 -17.27 -15.34
N ILE A 200 -1.23 -17.70 -15.27
CA ILE A 200 -1.91 -18.05 -14.02
C ILE A 200 -1.92 -19.57 -13.82
N LYS A 201 -1.47 -20.01 -12.66
CA LYS A 201 -1.55 -21.40 -12.20
C LYS A 201 -2.29 -21.44 -10.87
N VAL A 202 -3.21 -22.38 -10.72
CA VAL A 202 -3.94 -22.63 -9.47
C VAL A 202 -3.39 -23.91 -8.85
N ILE A 203 -2.94 -23.83 -7.61
CA ILE A 203 -2.51 -24.98 -6.82
C ILE A 203 -3.58 -25.22 -5.78
N LYS A 204 -4.20 -26.39 -5.87
CA LYS A 204 -5.10 -26.91 -4.84
C LYS A 204 -4.27 -27.81 -3.93
N ASP A 205 -4.45 -27.68 -2.63
CA ASP A 205 -3.86 -28.60 -1.65
C ASP A 205 -4.41 -30.02 -1.83
#